data_e6d0a64b6f1f9823532d332f58b9cbe5
#
_entry.id   e6d0a64b6f1f9823532d332f58b9cbe5
#
_cell.length_a   1.000
_cell.length_b   1.000
_cell.length_c   1.000
_cell.angle_alpha   90.00
_cell.angle_beta   90.00
_cell.angle_gamma   90.00
#
_symmetry.space_group_name_H-M   'P 1'
#
loop_
_entity.id
_entity.type
_entity.pdbx_description
1 polymer ?
#
loop_
_entity_poly.entity_id
_entity_poly.type
_entity_poly.pdbx_seq_one_letter_code
_entity_poly.pdbx_strand_id
1 'polypeptide(L)'
;MGCSLNDNVDIRKYDYKEYMSIFSVVFQDFKLFSFGLGQNVAASFDYNEELAKKCLEKAGFYGRLQSMKKGLETSIYKDLDEEGVEISGGEAQKIALARALYKNAPFIILDEPTAALDPIAEYEVYSRFNEIVQDKTAIYISHRLSSCRFCDVIAVFDGGQIVQRGVHDRLLQDTHGKYYELWNAQAQYYT
;
A
#
# COMPACT_ATOMS: atom_id res chain seq x y z
N MET A 1 -26.81 -9.29 10.36
CA MET A 1 -25.52 -8.82 10.91
C MET A 1 -24.49 -9.93 10.72
N GLY A 2 -23.52 -9.73 9.82
CA GLY A 2 -22.46 -10.70 9.64
C GLY A 2 -21.53 -10.68 10.84
N CYS A 3 -21.19 -11.83 11.41
CA CYS A 3 -20.16 -11.97 12.45
C CYS A 3 -18.86 -12.34 11.75
N SER A 4 -17.84 -11.53 11.89
CA SER A 4 -16.48 -11.88 11.43
C SER A 4 -15.84 -12.81 12.46
N LEU A 5 -15.21 -13.88 11.99
CA LEU A 5 -14.53 -14.86 12.82
C LEU A 5 -13.05 -14.90 12.43
N ASN A 6 -12.18 -14.95 13.44
CA ASN A 6 -10.79 -15.33 13.29
C ASN A 6 -10.58 -16.60 14.12
N ASP A 7 -10.08 -17.69 13.49
CA ASP A 7 -9.94 -19.00 14.12
C ASP A 7 -11.21 -19.50 14.83
N ASN A 8 -12.38 -19.24 14.25
CA ASN A 8 -13.71 -19.51 14.83
C ASN A 8 -14.04 -18.73 16.11
N VAL A 9 -13.26 -17.72 16.45
CA VAL A 9 -13.53 -16.81 17.55
C VAL A 9 -14.10 -15.49 17.01
N ASP A 10 -15.18 -15.01 17.60
CA ASP A 10 -15.78 -13.72 17.24
C ASP A 10 -14.75 -12.61 17.51
N ILE A 11 -14.46 -11.78 16.49
CA ILE A 11 -13.48 -10.70 16.59
C ILE A 11 -13.75 -9.71 17.73
N ARG A 12 -14.99 -9.58 18.18
CA ARG A 12 -15.37 -8.73 19.32
C ARG A 12 -14.86 -9.22 20.67
N LYS A 13 -14.31 -10.47 20.72
CA LYS A 13 -13.72 -11.05 21.93
C LYS A 13 -12.22 -10.78 22.05
N TYR A 14 -11.59 -10.25 21.01
CA TYR A 14 -10.19 -9.87 21.05
C TYR A 14 -10.01 -8.48 21.67
N ASP A 15 -8.89 -8.23 22.31
CA ASP A 15 -8.47 -6.87 22.63
C ASP A 15 -8.32 -6.06 21.35
N TYR A 16 -8.87 -4.86 21.32
CA TYR A 16 -8.88 -4.03 20.12
C TYR A 16 -7.46 -3.67 19.64
N LYS A 17 -6.56 -3.37 20.58
CA LYS A 17 -5.16 -3.00 20.24
C LYS A 17 -4.40 -4.20 19.68
N GLU A 18 -4.55 -5.37 20.30
CA GLU A 18 -3.97 -6.61 19.78
C GLU A 18 -4.50 -6.94 18.40
N TYR A 19 -5.81 -6.87 18.19
CA TYR A 19 -6.42 -7.10 16.89
C TYR A 19 -5.92 -6.11 15.83
N MET A 20 -5.83 -4.80 16.15
CA MET A 20 -5.31 -3.79 15.22
C MET A 20 -3.80 -3.90 14.99
N SER A 21 -3.06 -4.55 15.87
CA SER A 21 -1.61 -4.72 15.72
C SER A 21 -1.24 -5.67 14.59
N ILE A 22 -2.12 -6.62 14.23
CA ILE A 22 -1.86 -7.59 13.16
C ILE A 22 -2.01 -7.02 11.75
N PHE A 23 -2.50 -5.78 11.59
CA PHE A 23 -2.69 -5.13 10.30
C PHE A 23 -1.73 -3.96 10.11
N SER A 24 -1.11 -3.88 8.95
CA SER A 24 -0.52 -2.67 8.40
C SER A 24 -1.42 -2.18 7.26
N VAL A 25 -1.80 -0.90 7.25
CA VAL A 25 -2.75 -0.38 6.26
C VAL A 25 -2.19 0.87 5.60
N VAL A 26 -2.28 0.93 4.27
CA VAL A 26 -2.14 2.16 3.50
C VAL A 26 -3.51 2.50 2.95
N PHE A 27 -4.09 3.59 3.44
CA PHE A 27 -5.38 4.10 2.94
C PHE A 27 -5.17 4.97 1.70
N GLN A 28 -6.18 5.09 0.86
CA GLN A 28 -6.18 5.97 -0.30
C GLN A 28 -6.00 7.46 0.10
N ASP A 29 -6.61 7.87 1.20
CA ASP A 29 -6.60 9.23 1.75
C ASP A 29 -5.61 9.42 2.91
N PHE A 30 -4.52 8.62 2.93
CA PHE A 30 -3.47 8.74 3.95
C PHE A 30 -2.96 10.19 4.07
N LYS A 31 -2.46 10.53 5.25
CA LYS A 31 -1.84 11.85 5.51
C LYS A 31 -0.41 11.68 6.03
N LEU A 32 0.45 12.58 5.59
CA LEU A 32 1.74 12.85 6.21
C LEU A 32 1.59 14.04 7.16
N PHE A 33 2.43 14.08 8.15
CA PHE A 33 2.45 15.12 9.15
C PHE A 33 3.68 16.03 8.92
N SER A 34 3.57 17.30 9.29
CA SER A 34 4.65 18.29 9.22
C SER A 34 5.73 18.04 10.28
N PHE A 35 6.22 16.79 10.35
CA PHE A 35 7.29 16.29 11.21
C PHE A 35 8.44 15.73 10.38
N GLY A 36 9.48 15.24 11.05
CA GLY A 36 10.60 14.58 10.39
C GLY A 36 10.17 13.36 9.55
N LEU A 37 10.92 13.09 8.47
CA LEU A 37 10.66 11.95 7.60
C LEU A 37 10.65 10.62 8.38
N GLY A 38 11.65 10.40 9.26
CA GLY A 38 11.73 9.20 10.10
C GLY A 38 10.51 9.04 11.01
N GLN A 39 10.03 10.14 11.59
CA GLN A 39 8.83 10.18 12.42
C GLN A 39 7.57 9.83 11.61
N ASN A 40 7.48 10.30 10.36
CA ASN A 40 6.41 9.95 9.45
C ASN A 40 6.40 8.47 9.09
N VAL A 41 7.57 7.87 8.89
CA VAL A 41 7.70 6.43 8.61
C VAL A 41 7.32 5.59 9.82
N ALA A 42 7.82 5.94 10.99
CA ALA A 42 7.58 5.18 12.23
C ALA A 42 6.21 5.43 12.85
N ALA A 43 5.56 6.55 12.50
CA ALA A 43 4.39 7.11 13.21
C ALA A 43 4.67 7.29 14.72
N SER A 44 5.93 7.63 15.08
CA SER A 44 6.42 7.82 16.44
C SER A 44 7.57 8.81 16.46
N PHE A 45 7.78 9.50 17.59
CA PHE A 45 8.97 10.32 17.81
C PHE A 45 10.23 9.48 18.04
N ASP A 46 10.09 8.35 18.74
CA ASP A 46 11.16 7.38 18.93
C ASP A 46 11.07 6.31 17.86
N TYR A 47 12.16 6.11 17.10
CA TYR A 47 12.18 5.15 16.01
C TYR A 47 13.57 4.56 15.76
N ASN A 48 13.61 3.39 15.16
CA ASN A 48 14.83 2.77 14.67
C ASN A 48 15.19 3.33 13.29
N GLU A 49 16.27 4.11 13.22
CA GLU A 49 16.72 4.78 12.00
C GLU A 49 17.05 3.79 10.87
N GLU A 50 17.78 2.72 11.18
CA GLU A 50 18.18 1.73 10.19
C GLU A 50 16.97 1.01 9.58
N LEU A 51 15.99 0.68 10.43
CA LEU A 51 14.74 0.10 9.95
C LEU A 51 13.96 1.09 9.08
N ALA A 52 13.90 2.37 9.48
CA ALA A 52 13.21 3.41 8.72
C ALA A 52 13.85 3.61 7.33
N LYS A 53 15.20 3.69 7.26
CA LYS A 53 15.95 3.77 5.99
C LYS A 53 15.67 2.56 5.10
N LYS A 54 15.72 1.35 5.65
CA LYS A 54 15.43 0.11 4.91
C LYS A 54 14.00 0.07 4.38
N CYS A 55 13.02 0.54 5.15
CA CYS A 55 11.63 0.62 4.69
C CYS A 55 11.43 1.65 3.57
N LEU A 56 12.09 2.81 3.66
CA LEU A 56 12.11 3.83 2.60
C LEU A 56 12.76 3.32 1.31
N GLU A 57 13.86 2.57 1.44
CA GLU A 57 14.54 1.94 0.30
C GLU A 57 13.61 0.93 -0.40
N LYS A 58 12.98 0.03 0.35
CA LYS A 58 12.01 -0.94 -0.16
C LYS A 58 10.81 -0.26 -0.85
N ALA A 59 10.35 0.87 -0.30
CA ALA A 59 9.28 1.67 -0.88
C ALA A 59 9.71 2.51 -2.10
N GLY A 60 10.98 2.43 -2.54
CA GLY A 60 11.49 3.18 -3.69
C GLY A 60 11.74 4.66 -3.43
N PHE A 61 12.00 5.05 -2.17
CA PHE A 61 12.27 6.44 -1.77
C PHE A 61 13.76 6.74 -1.58
N TYR A 62 14.64 5.78 -1.79
CA TYR A 62 16.07 5.88 -1.51
C TYR A 62 16.76 7.07 -2.21
N GLY A 63 16.55 7.26 -3.52
CA GLY A 63 17.16 8.34 -4.29
C GLY A 63 16.78 9.72 -3.74
N ARG A 64 15.52 9.90 -3.33
CA ARG A 64 15.05 11.13 -2.71
C ARG A 64 15.66 11.35 -1.32
N LEU A 65 15.71 10.29 -0.49
CA LEU A 65 16.35 10.34 0.83
C LEU A 65 17.82 10.78 0.75
N GLN A 66 18.58 10.28 -0.22
CA GLN A 66 19.98 10.65 -0.45
C GLN A 66 20.15 12.15 -0.79
N SER A 67 19.17 12.78 -1.42
CA SER A 67 19.17 14.21 -1.76
C SER A 67 18.79 15.11 -0.59
N MET A 68 18.28 14.57 0.51
CA MET A 68 17.85 15.31 1.69
C MET A 68 19.03 15.57 2.64
N LYS A 69 19.39 16.83 2.84
CA LYS A 69 20.57 17.21 3.65
C LYS A 69 20.52 16.72 5.09
N LYS A 70 19.33 16.68 5.70
CA LYS A 70 19.09 16.23 7.07
C LYS A 70 18.64 14.76 7.14
N GLY A 71 18.63 14.03 6.02
CA GLY A 71 18.22 12.62 5.97
C GLY A 71 16.85 12.39 6.60
N LEU A 72 16.74 11.48 7.56
CA LEU A 72 15.49 11.17 8.27
C LEU A 72 14.96 12.32 9.16
N GLU A 73 15.83 13.24 9.55
CA GLU A 73 15.49 14.43 10.33
C GLU A 73 14.87 15.55 9.46
N THR A 74 14.81 15.36 8.13
CA THR A 74 14.24 16.35 7.22
C THR A 74 12.76 16.53 7.52
N SER A 75 12.35 17.74 7.88
CA SER A 75 10.94 18.12 8.09
C SER A 75 10.16 18.00 6.78
N ILE A 76 9.03 17.33 6.84
CA ILE A 76 8.07 17.23 5.73
C ILE A 76 7.15 18.43 5.80
N TYR A 77 7.00 19.14 4.69
CA TYR A 77 6.29 20.42 4.56
C TYR A 77 6.93 21.58 5.38
N LYS A 78 6.48 22.78 5.10
CA LYS A 78 7.01 24.02 5.71
C LYS A 78 6.14 24.59 6.82
N ASP A 79 5.12 23.85 7.25
CA ASP A 79 4.16 24.35 8.23
C ASP A 79 4.79 24.64 9.61
N LEU A 80 5.79 23.85 9.99
CA LEU A 80 6.47 23.93 11.30
C LEU A 80 7.97 24.25 11.19
N ASP A 81 8.56 24.12 10.01
CA ASP A 81 9.99 24.34 9.75
C ASP A 81 10.15 24.98 8.36
N GLU A 82 10.65 26.22 8.30
CA GLU A 82 10.88 26.92 7.03
C GLU A 82 11.86 26.18 6.09
N GLU A 83 12.77 25.37 6.64
CA GLU A 83 13.68 24.52 5.86
C GLU A 83 13.02 23.17 5.45
N GLY A 84 11.75 22.95 5.79
CA GLY A 84 10.99 21.78 5.42
C GLY A 84 10.89 21.61 3.92
N VAL A 85 10.77 20.36 3.47
CA VAL A 85 10.71 20.02 2.05
C VAL A 85 9.28 19.70 1.62
N GLU A 86 8.92 20.18 0.43
CA GLU A 86 7.68 19.77 -0.21
C GLU A 86 7.81 18.34 -0.74
N ILE A 87 6.72 17.59 -0.59
CA ILE A 87 6.61 16.18 -1.00
C ILE A 87 5.52 16.08 -2.07
N SER A 88 5.88 15.52 -3.21
CA SER A 88 4.90 15.21 -4.27
C SER A 88 3.94 14.09 -3.84
N GLY A 89 2.80 13.97 -4.50
CA GLY A 89 1.82 12.91 -4.22
C GLY A 89 2.43 11.50 -4.32
N GLY A 90 3.26 11.25 -5.33
CA GLY A 90 3.96 9.97 -5.48
C GLY A 90 5.00 9.71 -4.40
N GLU A 91 5.73 10.74 -3.97
CA GLU A 91 6.67 10.64 -2.85
C GLU A 91 5.94 10.37 -1.54
N ALA A 92 4.82 11.05 -1.30
CA ALA A 92 3.98 10.84 -0.13
C ALA A 92 3.45 9.40 -0.06
N GLN A 93 3.08 8.83 -1.20
CA GLN A 93 2.62 7.45 -1.31
C GLN A 93 3.73 6.44 -0.96
N LYS A 94 4.96 6.69 -1.42
CA LYS A 94 6.14 5.88 -1.05
C LYS A 94 6.43 5.96 0.46
N ILE A 95 6.27 7.12 1.07
CA ILE A 95 6.43 7.28 2.54
C ILE A 95 5.32 6.53 3.29
N ALA A 96 4.06 6.60 2.83
CA ALA A 96 2.96 5.85 3.43
C ALA A 96 3.18 4.32 3.33
N LEU A 97 3.71 3.84 2.20
CA LEU A 97 4.11 2.44 2.03
C LEU A 97 5.24 2.08 3.01
N ALA A 98 6.28 2.92 3.13
CA ALA A 98 7.37 2.71 4.08
C ALA A 98 6.85 2.64 5.54
N ARG A 99 5.86 3.45 5.90
CA ARG A 99 5.16 3.39 7.21
C ARG A 99 4.50 2.03 7.45
N ALA A 100 3.79 1.51 6.45
CA ALA A 100 3.16 0.19 6.58
C ALA A 100 4.20 -0.93 6.72
N LEU A 101 5.33 -0.84 6.02
CA LEU A 101 6.45 -1.77 6.13
C LEU A 101 7.14 -1.68 7.50
N TYR A 102 7.30 -0.47 8.03
CA TYR A 102 7.93 -0.24 9.33
C TYR A 102 7.11 -0.88 10.47
N LYS A 103 5.78 -0.81 10.43
CA LYS A 103 4.88 -1.49 11.38
C LYS A 103 5.07 -3.00 11.36
N ASN A 104 5.48 -3.58 10.26
CA ASN A 104 5.83 -4.98 10.08
C ASN A 104 4.76 -6.00 10.54
N ALA A 105 3.47 -5.67 10.38
CA ALA A 105 2.37 -6.56 10.73
C ALA A 105 2.27 -7.76 9.76
N PRO A 106 1.69 -8.91 10.19
CA PRO A 106 1.53 -10.10 9.35
C PRO A 106 0.56 -9.91 8.18
N PHE A 107 -0.41 -9.00 8.31
CA PHE A 107 -1.32 -8.63 7.23
C PHE A 107 -1.02 -7.20 6.75
N ILE A 108 -0.86 -7.03 5.45
CA ILE A 108 -0.72 -5.72 4.83
C ILE A 108 -1.91 -5.45 3.92
N ILE A 109 -2.60 -4.34 4.13
CA ILE A 109 -3.74 -3.89 3.34
C ILE A 109 -3.33 -2.63 2.59
N LEU A 110 -3.42 -2.66 1.29
CA LEU A 110 -3.03 -1.57 0.41
C LEU A 110 -4.26 -1.14 -0.41
N ASP A 111 -4.80 0.04 -0.08
CA ASP A 111 -5.94 0.62 -0.75
C ASP A 111 -5.44 1.67 -1.75
N GLU A 112 -5.49 1.32 -3.03
CA GLU A 112 -4.97 2.12 -4.16
C GLU A 112 -3.55 2.68 -3.95
N PRO A 113 -2.57 1.85 -3.57
CA PRO A 113 -1.26 2.32 -3.12
C PRO A 113 -0.40 2.94 -4.23
N THR A 114 -0.89 3.01 -5.46
CA THR A 114 -0.18 3.56 -6.62
C THR A 114 -1.00 4.63 -7.36
N ALA A 115 -2.12 5.10 -6.78
CA ALA A 115 -3.03 6.05 -7.44
C ALA A 115 -2.34 7.35 -7.88
N ALA A 116 -1.36 7.84 -7.13
CA ALA A 116 -0.60 9.07 -7.43
C ALA A 116 0.72 8.82 -8.16
N LEU A 117 1.03 7.57 -8.55
CA LEU A 117 2.25 7.22 -9.28
C LEU A 117 2.01 7.28 -10.78
N ASP A 118 3.06 7.71 -11.51
CA ASP A 118 3.12 7.52 -12.96
C ASP A 118 3.31 6.03 -13.30
N PRO A 119 3.05 5.60 -14.56
CA PRO A 119 3.11 4.19 -14.94
C PRO A 119 4.46 3.52 -14.71
N ILE A 120 5.58 4.26 -14.79
CA ILE A 120 6.93 3.73 -14.60
C ILE A 120 7.16 3.47 -13.11
N ALA A 121 6.88 4.46 -12.26
CA ALA A 121 6.98 4.33 -10.83
C ALA A 121 6.02 3.26 -10.27
N GLU A 122 4.83 3.14 -10.85
CA GLU A 122 3.87 2.08 -10.52
C GLU A 122 4.46 0.70 -10.83
N TYR A 123 5.02 0.51 -12.02
CA TYR A 123 5.68 -0.75 -12.41
C TYR A 123 6.84 -1.10 -11.47
N GLU A 124 7.67 -0.12 -11.08
CA GLU A 124 8.76 -0.32 -10.12
C GLU A 124 8.27 -0.83 -8.76
N VAL A 125 7.16 -0.27 -8.25
CA VAL A 125 6.56 -0.73 -6.99
C VAL A 125 6.06 -2.16 -7.13
N TYR A 126 5.35 -2.50 -8.22
CA TYR A 126 4.83 -3.85 -8.43
C TYR A 126 5.91 -4.88 -8.70
N SER A 127 6.97 -4.55 -9.46
CA SER A 127 8.08 -5.46 -9.70
C SER A 127 8.80 -5.90 -8.42
N ARG A 128 8.72 -5.05 -7.38
CA ARG A 128 9.27 -5.33 -6.04
C ARG A 128 8.23 -5.79 -5.04
N PHE A 129 6.98 -5.96 -5.47
CA PHE A 129 5.88 -6.25 -4.54
C PHE A 129 6.12 -7.53 -3.74
N ASN A 130 6.63 -8.58 -4.35
CA ASN A 130 6.99 -9.82 -3.66
C ASN A 130 8.10 -9.61 -2.61
N GLU A 131 9.06 -8.71 -2.88
CA GLU A 131 10.10 -8.34 -1.91
C GLU A 131 9.54 -7.50 -0.76
N ILE A 132 8.54 -6.69 -1.05
CA ILE A 132 7.84 -5.83 -0.08
C ILE A 132 6.98 -6.68 0.85
N VAL A 133 6.18 -7.59 0.29
CA VAL A 133 5.23 -8.42 1.03
C VAL A 133 5.94 -9.56 1.77
N GLN A 134 6.97 -10.18 1.15
CA GLN A 134 7.69 -11.34 1.71
C GLN A 134 6.71 -12.45 2.14
N ASP A 135 6.82 -12.89 3.41
CA ASP A 135 5.98 -13.96 4.00
C ASP A 135 4.64 -13.45 4.56
N LYS A 136 4.23 -12.22 4.23
CA LYS A 136 2.99 -11.62 4.72
C LYS A 136 1.81 -11.94 3.81
N THR A 137 0.62 -11.94 4.39
CA THR A 137 -0.61 -11.90 3.60
C THR A 137 -0.91 -10.46 3.17
N ALA A 138 -0.94 -10.21 1.86
CA ALA A 138 -1.28 -8.91 1.30
C ALA A 138 -2.71 -8.91 0.74
N ILE A 139 -3.47 -7.89 1.08
CA ILE A 139 -4.75 -7.56 0.47
C ILE A 139 -4.54 -6.27 -0.32
N TYR A 140 -4.73 -6.37 -1.62
CA TYR A 140 -4.57 -5.27 -2.54
C TYR A 140 -5.92 -4.86 -3.11
N ILE A 141 -6.31 -3.61 -2.91
CA ILE A 141 -7.55 -3.04 -3.45
C ILE A 141 -7.16 -2.09 -4.58
N SER A 142 -7.65 -2.33 -5.77
CA SER A 142 -7.36 -1.49 -6.93
C SER A 142 -8.51 -1.50 -7.92
N HIS A 143 -8.69 -0.37 -8.58
CA HIS A 143 -9.47 -0.26 -9.81
C HIS A 143 -8.58 -0.32 -11.07
N ARG A 144 -7.24 -0.39 -10.92
CA ARG A 144 -6.29 -0.58 -12.03
C ARG A 144 -5.98 -2.06 -12.19
N LEU A 145 -6.55 -2.67 -13.22
CA LEU A 145 -6.44 -4.13 -13.41
C LEU A 145 -5.04 -4.59 -13.83
N SER A 146 -4.20 -3.70 -14.38
CA SER A 146 -2.80 -3.99 -14.68
C SER A 146 -2.04 -4.53 -13.46
N SER A 147 -2.37 -4.04 -12.28
CA SER A 147 -1.78 -4.45 -11.01
C SER A 147 -2.27 -5.82 -10.51
N CYS A 148 -3.45 -6.24 -10.92
CA CYS A 148 -4.03 -7.53 -10.47
C CYS A 148 -3.24 -8.75 -11.00
N ARG A 149 -2.41 -8.59 -12.03
CA ARG A 149 -1.58 -9.67 -12.59
C ARG A 149 -0.56 -10.24 -11.60
N PHE A 150 -0.19 -9.47 -10.59
CA PHE A 150 0.79 -9.88 -9.57
C PHE A 150 0.15 -10.58 -8.37
N CYS A 151 -1.19 -10.71 -8.35
CA CYS A 151 -1.91 -11.30 -7.24
C CYS A 151 -2.07 -12.82 -7.44
N ASP A 152 -1.89 -13.59 -6.36
CA ASP A 152 -2.13 -15.03 -6.35
C ASP A 152 -3.62 -15.37 -6.55
N VAL A 153 -4.50 -14.51 -6.04
CA VAL A 153 -5.95 -14.64 -6.16
C VAL A 153 -6.59 -13.27 -6.31
N ILE A 154 -7.49 -13.16 -7.27
CA ILE A 154 -8.29 -11.97 -7.53
C ILE A 154 -9.73 -12.26 -7.12
N ALA A 155 -10.35 -11.39 -6.35
CA ALA A 155 -11.79 -11.39 -6.05
C ALA A 155 -12.43 -10.19 -6.72
N VAL A 156 -13.38 -10.43 -7.61
CA VAL A 156 -14.13 -9.39 -8.35
C VAL A 156 -15.42 -9.11 -7.62
N PHE A 157 -15.61 -7.85 -7.22
CA PHE A 157 -16.81 -7.39 -6.56
C PHE A 157 -17.72 -6.67 -7.55
N ASP A 158 -19.00 -7.00 -7.51
CA ASP A 158 -20.07 -6.27 -8.22
C ASP A 158 -21.36 -6.33 -7.40
N GLY A 159 -22.08 -5.21 -7.30
CA GLY A 159 -23.30 -5.14 -6.50
C GLY A 159 -23.16 -5.55 -5.02
N GLY A 160 -21.97 -5.35 -4.43
CA GLY A 160 -21.69 -5.72 -3.04
C GLY A 160 -21.43 -7.21 -2.80
N GLN A 161 -21.26 -8.00 -3.87
CA GLN A 161 -20.99 -9.44 -3.81
C GLN A 161 -19.72 -9.80 -4.60
N ILE A 162 -19.07 -10.90 -4.20
CA ILE A 162 -18.00 -11.49 -5.00
C ILE A 162 -18.64 -12.27 -6.14
N VAL A 163 -18.52 -11.76 -7.38
CA VAL A 163 -19.11 -12.37 -8.58
C VAL A 163 -18.15 -13.32 -9.29
N GLN A 164 -16.84 -13.11 -9.14
CA GLN A 164 -15.80 -14.00 -9.67
C GLN A 164 -14.61 -14.08 -8.71
N ARG A 165 -13.92 -15.22 -8.73
CA ARG A 165 -12.68 -15.45 -7.99
C ARG A 165 -11.74 -16.35 -8.78
N GLY A 166 -10.47 -15.97 -8.90
CA GLY A 166 -9.48 -16.78 -9.60
C GLY A 166 -8.16 -16.07 -9.80
N VAL A 167 -7.26 -16.65 -10.57
CA VAL A 167 -6.03 -16.01 -11.05
C VAL A 167 -6.30 -15.23 -12.33
N HIS A 168 -5.46 -14.26 -12.65
CA HIS A 168 -5.60 -13.36 -13.81
C HIS A 168 -5.94 -14.10 -15.11
N ASP A 169 -5.08 -15.05 -15.50
CA ASP A 169 -5.20 -15.74 -16.79
C ASP A 169 -6.50 -16.55 -16.89
N ARG A 170 -6.95 -17.16 -15.78
CA ARG A 170 -8.19 -17.91 -15.75
C ARG A 170 -9.42 -17.00 -15.86
N LEU A 171 -9.38 -15.86 -15.19
CA LEU A 171 -10.48 -14.90 -15.24
C LEU A 171 -10.61 -14.25 -16.63
N LEU A 172 -9.51 -14.06 -17.36
CA LEU A 172 -9.53 -13.59 -18.75
C LEU A 172 -10.09 -14.61 -19.75
N GLN A 173 -10.03 -15.90 -19.47
CA GLN A 173 -10.61 -16.95 -20.33
C GLN A 173 -12.14 -16.94 -20.30
N ASP A 174 -12.75 -16.43 -19.23
CA ASP A 174 -14.20 -16.25 -19.15
C ASP A 174 -14.61 -14.95 -19.81
N THR A 175 -14.81 -14.98 -21.14
CA THR A 175 -15.16 -13.81 -21.96
C THR A 175 -16.50 -13.18 -21.63
N HIS A 176 -17.36 -13.85 -20.88
CA HIS A 176 -18.64 -13.32 -20.37
C HIS A 176 -18.55 -12.84 -18.92
N GLY A 177 -17.39 -13.01 -18.29
CA GLY A 177 -17.15 -12.66 -16.91
C GLY A 177 -16.92 -11.16 -16.69
N LYS A 178 -17.27 -10.69 -15.50
CA LYS A 178 -17.10 -9.28 -15.11
C LYS A 178 -15.65 -8.82 -15.17
N TYR A 179 -14.69 -9.70 -14.84
CA TYR A 179 -13.27 -9.39 -14.92
C TYR A 179 -12.82 -9.08 -16.35
N TYR A 180 -13.27 -9.89 -17.32
CA TYR A 180 -12.96 -9.70 -18.73
C TYR A 180 -13.56 -8.40 -19.27
N GLU A 181 -14.81 -8.09 -18.91
CA GLU A 181 -15.48 -6.82 -19.23
C GLU A 181 -14.66 -5.62 -18.77
N LEU A 182 -14.27 -5.62 -17.46
CA LEU A 182 -13.50 -4.54 -16.85
C LEU A 182 -12.10 -4.41 -17.46
N TRP A 183 -11.44 -5.54 -17.73
CA TRP A 183 -10.12 -5.57 -18.37
C TRP A 183 -10.13 -4.92 -19.73
N ASN A 184 -11.07 -5.31 -20.61
CA ASN A 184 -11.19 -4.73 -21.95
C ASN A 184 -11.59 -3.25 -21.93
N ALA A 185 -12.46 -2.86 -21.00
CA ALA A 185 -12.80 -1.45 -20.85
C ALA A 185 -11.57 -0.60 -20.51
N GLN A 186 -10.68 -1.07 -19.61
CA GLN A 186 -9.45 -0.36 -19.31
C GLN A 186 -8.43 -0.40 -20.44
N ALA A 187 -8.28 -1.52 -21.14
CA ALA A 187 -7.32 -1.65 -22.25
C ALA A 187 -7.60 -0.64 -23.38
N GLN A 188 -8.87 -0.28 -23.61
CA GLN A 188 -9.27 0.70 -24.62
C GLN A 188 -8.84 2.14 -24.29
N TYR A 189 -8.55 2.47 -23.03
CA TYR A 189 -8.06 3.79 -22.63
C TYR A 189 -6.54 3.96 -22.77
N TYR A 190 -5.80 2.88 -23.04
CA TYR A 190 -4.34 2.89 -23.17
C TYR A 190 -3.87 2.65 -24.63
N THR A 191 -4.79 2.53 -25.58
CA THR A 191 -4.55 2.51 -27.03
C THR A 191 -4.91 3.83 -27.66
#